data_6582609d22cbc292cb1dcc0d6fbff21f
#
_entry.id   6582609d22cbc292cb1dcc0d6fbff21f
#
_cell.length_a   1.000
_cell.length_b   1.000
_cell.length_c   1.000
_cell.angle_alpha   90.00
_cell.angle_beta   90.00
_cell.angle_gamma   90.00
#
_symmetry.space_group_name_H-M   'P 1'
#
loop_
_entity.id
_entity.type
_entity.pdbx_description
1 polymer ?
#
loop_
_entity_poly.entity_id
_entity_poly.type
_entity_poly.pdbx_seq_one_letter_code
_entity_poly.pdbx_strand_id
1 'polypeptide(L)'
;MIVDTSAVVAILKAEEGHEDFARNILRQKSQMSAANYVELMCVLSSSREPATARRADQLLEALGIEVVPVSVEQARIAADAYRAYGRGSGHPAGL
;
A
#
# COMPACT_ATOMS: atom_id res chain seq x y z
N MET A 1 9.11 9.40 4.44
CA MET A 1 9.02 8.47 3.30
C MET A 1 7.57 8.16 2.99
N ILE A 2 7.22 8.18 1.74
CA ILE A 2 5.89 7.77 1.30
C ILE A 2 5.94 6.28 0.99
N VAL A 3 5.07 5.51 1.63
CA VAL A 3 5.02 4.05 1.49
C VAL A 3 3.77 3.70 0.70
N ASP A 4 3.92 2.89 -0.33
CA ASP A 4 2.80 2.45 -1.15
C ASP A 4 2.33 1.03 -0.76
N THR A 5 1.22 0.62 -1.35
CA THR A 5 0.61 -0.69 -1.09
C THR A 5 1.58 -1.83 -1.39
N SER A 6 2.32 -1.75 -2.49
CA SER A 6 3.20 -2.85 -2.90
C SER A 6 4.34 -3.10 -1.91
N ALA A 7 4.86 -2.05 -1.29
CA ALA A 7 5.91 -2.19 -0.29
C ALA A 7 5.42 -2.95 0.96
N VAL A 8 4.21 -2.63 1.41
CA VAL A 8 3.62 -3.32 2.57
C VAL A 8 3.34 -4.78 2.24
N VAL A 9 2.80 -5.07 1.05
CA VAL A 9 2.54 -6.44 0.61
C VAL A 9 3.83 -7.24 0.54
N ALA A 10 4.91 -6.64 0.03
CA ALA A 10 6.21 -7.30 -0.04
C ALA A 10 6.72 -7.71 1.34
N ILE A 11 6.55 -6.84 2.34
CA ILE A 11 6.95 -7.14 3.71
C ILE A 11 6.07 -8.24 4.31
N LEU A 12 4.76 -8.16 4.10
CA LEU A 12 3.82 -9.18 4.59
C LEU A 12 4.12 -10.56 4.02
N LYS A 13 4.54 -10.64 2.76
CA LYS A 13 4.88 -11.88 2.09
C LYS A 13 6.33 -12.31 2.31
N ALA A 14 7.08 -11.54 3.07
CA ALA A 14 8.50 -11.78 3.33
C ALA A 14 9.30 -11.97 2.03
N GLU A 15 9.02 -11.15 1.02
CA GLU A 15 9.75 -11.17 -0.24
C GLU A 15 11.21 -10.77 -0.04
N GLU A 16 12.07 -11.13 -0.99
CA GLU A 16 13.48 -10.81 -0.91
C GLU A 16 13.69 -9.30 -0.71
N GLY A 17 14.54 -8.94 0.25
CA GLY A 17 14.82 -7.53 0.57
C GLY A 17 13.82 -6.90 1.54
N HIS A 18 12.82 -7.64 2.01
CA HIS A 18 11.79 -7.07 2.89
C HIS A 18 12.37 -6.52 4.20
N GLU A 19 13.41 -7.12 4.73
CA GLU A 19 14.03 -6.66 5.97
C GLU A 19 14.70 -5.29 5.80
N ASP A 20 15.35 -5.08 4.66
CA ASP A 20 15.97 -3.79 4.35
C ASP A 20 14.90 -2.71 4.14
N PHE A 21 13.81 -3.05 3.48
CA PHE A 21 12.66 -2.17 3.33
C PHE A 21 12.11 -1.73 4.68
N ALA A 22 11.88 -2.70 5.56
CA ALA A 22 11.34 -2.42 6.89
C ALA A 22 12.28 -1.51 7.69
N ARG A 23 13.58 -1.75 7.62
CA ARG A 23 14.57 -0.91 8.30
C ARG A 23 14.57 0.52 7.76
N ASN A 24 14.47 0.68 6.45
CA ASN A 24 14.42 2.01 5.84
C ASN A 24 13.16 2.77 6.26
N ILE A 25 12.04 2.10 6.35
CA ILE A 25 10.79 2.71 6.81
C ILE A 25 10.93 3.16 8.27
N LEU A 26 11.53 2.34 9.12
CA LEU A 26 11.71 2.64 10.54
C LEU A 26 12.67 3.79 10.82
N ARG A 27 13.63 4.04 9.94
CA ARG A 27 14.65 5.08 10.12
C ARG A 27 14.15 6.49 9.89
N GLN A 28 12.97 6.65 9.34
CA GLN A 28 12.46 7.95 8.96
C GLN A 28 10.96 8.03 9.23
N LYS A 29 10.44 9.24 9.22
CA LYS A 29 9.00 9.45 9.34
C LYS A 29 8.35 8.93 8.07
N SER A 30 7.49 7.92 8.20
CA SER A 30 6.87 7.26 7.06
C SER A 30 5.36 7.42 7.08
N GLN A 31 4.78 7.63 5.90
CA GLN A 31 3.36 7.88 5.73
C GLN A 31 2.82 7.09 4.57
N MET A 32 1.55 6.72 4.68
CA MET A 32 0.79 6.07 3.61
C MET A 32 -0.49 6.87 3.38
N SER A 33 -0.86 7.11 2.14
CA SER A 33 -2.12 7.79 1.87
C SER A 33 -3.32 6.91 2.23
N ALA A 34 -4.41 7.56 2.63
CA ALA A 34 -5.66 6.84 2.92
C ALA A 34 -6.14 6.02 1.71
N ALA A 35 -5.88 6.49 0.48
CA ALA A 35 -6.23 5.76 -0.73
C ALA A 35 -5.42 4.46 -0.85
N ASN A 36 -4.12 4.50 -0.58
CA ASN A 36 -3.28 3.31 -0.59
C ASN A 36 -3.66 2.35 0.53
N TYR A 37 -4.08 2.87 1.67
CA TYR A 37 -4.57 2.05 2.77
C TYR A 37 -5.82 1.27 2.36
N VAL A 38 -6.78 1.93 1.72
CA VAL A 38 -7.99 1.26 1.21
C VAL A 38 -7.62 0.18 0.19
N GLU A 39 -6.73 0.50 -0.74
CA GLU A 39 -6.24 -0.47 -1.73
C GLU A 39 -5.60 -1.68 -1.06
N LEU A 40 -4.76 -1.44 -0.05
CA LEU A 40 -4.13 -2.51 0.73
C LEU A 40 -5.18 -3.42 1.35
N MET A 41 -6.18 -2.85 2.00
CA MET A 41 -7.24 -3.64 2.63
C MET A 41 -8.06 -4.40 1.61
N CYS A 42 -8.32 -3.82 0.43
CA CYS A 42 -9.03 -4.51 -0.66
C CYS A 42 -8.23 -5.71 -1.18
N VAL A 43 -6.93 -5.53 -1.38
CA VAL A 43 -6.05 -6.63 -1.83
C VAL A 43 -6.04 -7.76 -0.81
N LEU A 44 -5.94 -7.42 0.48
CA LEU A 44 -5.87 -8.42 1.54
C LEU A 44 -7.21 -9.07 1.84
N SER A 45 -8.33 -8.41 1.55
CA SER A 45 -9.66 -8.99 1.77
C SER A 45 -9.94 -10.15 0.82
N SER A 46 -9.21 -10.25 -0.30
CA SER A 46 -9.30 -11.40 -1.21
C SER A 46 -8.52 -12.61 -0.69
N SER A 47 -7.73 -12.43 0.37
CA SER A 47 -6.99 -13.52 1.00
C SER A 47 -7.94 -14.47 1.72
N ARG A 48 -7.60 -15.76 1.70
CA ARG A 48 -8.37 -16.78 2.40
C ARG A 48 -8.18 -16.75 3.92
N GLU A 49 -7.18 -16.02 4.39
CA GLU A 49 -6.88 -15.91 5.82
C GLU A 49 -7.48 -14.64 6.40
N PRO A 50 -8.52 -14.74 7.25
CA PRO A 50 -9.13 -13.54 7.87
C PRO A 50 -8.16 -12.70 8.69
N ALA A 51 -7.10 -13.31 9.20
CA ALA A 51 -6.10 -12.64 10.02
C ALA A 51 -5.18 -11.72 9.20
N THR A 52 -5.17 -11.81 7.87
CA THR A 52 -4.22 -11.07 7.03
C THR A 52 -4.40 -9.56 7.14
N ALA A 53 -5.64 -9.08 7.11
CA ALA A 53 -5.92 -7.65 7.25
C ALA A 53 -5.49 -7.12 8.63
N ARG A 54 -5.71 -7.90 9.68
CA ARG A 54 -5.28 -7.55 11.03
C ARG A 54 -3.76 -7.48 11.13
N ARG A 55 -3.07 -8.42 10.49
CA ARG A 55 -1.61 -8.41 10.44
C ARG A 55 -1.08 -7.17 9.73
N ALA A 56 -1.78 -6.72 8.69
CA ALA A 56 -1.41 -5.50 7.97
C ALA A 56 -1.49 -4.28 8.88
N ASP A 57 -2.58 -4.12 9.62
CA ASP A 57 -2.73 -3.01 10.57
C ASP A 57 -1.65 -3.06 11.65
N GLN A 58 -1.37 -4.23 12.18
CA GLN A 58 -0.31 -4.41 13.17
C GLN A 58 1.07 -4.06 12.59
N LEU A 59 1.31 -4.41 11.34
CA LEU A 59 2.56 -4.10 10.67
C LEU A 59 2.73 -2.60 10.46
N LEU A 60 1.68 -1.90 10.00
CA LEU A 60 1.72 -0.45 9.83
C LEU A 60 2.06 0.24 11.14
N GLU A 61 1.45 -0.20 12.23
CA GLU A 61 1.72 0.35 13.56
C GLU A 61 3.16 0.06 13.99
N ALA A 62 3.62 -1.16 13.84
CA ALA A 62 4.98 -1.57 14.21
C ALA A 62 6.05 -0.81 13.42
N LEU A 63 5.79 -0.50 12.16
CA LEU A 63 6.71 0.25 11.30
C LEU A 63 6.58 1.77 11.48
N GLY A 64 5.63 2.22 12.29
CA GLY A 64 5.41 3.65 12.49
C GLY A 64 4.89 4.37 11.27
N ILE A 65 4.15 3.67 10.42
CA ILE A 65 3.56 4.27 9.21
C ILE A 65 2.25 4.97 9.59
N GLU A 66 2.21 6.27 9.37
CA GLU A 66 1.01 7.07 9.61
C GLU A 66 0.15 7.08 8.35
N VAL A 67 -1.14 6.76 8.49
CA VAL A 67 -2.09 6.90 7.39
C VAL A 67 -2.58 8.33 7.35
N VAL A 68 -2.42 9.00 6.21
CA VAL A 68 -2.73 10.42 6.06
C VAL A 68 -3.81 10.64 5.02
N PRO A 69 -4.63 11.71 5.16
CA PRO A 69 -5.68 12.00 4.19
C PRO A 69 -5.13 12.25 2.79
N VAL A 70 -5.97 11.99 1.78
CA VAL A 70 -5.69 12.29 0.38
C VAL A 70 -6.46 13.54 0.00
N SER A 71 -5.79 14.51 -0.63
CA SER A 71 -6.47 15.68 -1.18
C SER A 71 -7.24 15.31 -2.43
N VAL A 72 -8.22 16.13 -2.79
CA VAL A 72 -8.97 15.94 -4.03
C VAL A 72 -8.03 15.98 -5.23
N GLU A 73 -7.05 16.89 -5.22
CA GLU A 73 -6.07 17.00 -6.28
C GLU A 73 -5.24 15.72 -6.42
N GLN A 74 -4.74 15.19 -5.32
CA GLN A 74 -3.99 13.93 -5.32
C GLN A 74 -4.84 12.79 -5.83
N ALA A 75 -6.10 12.73 -5.42
CA ALA A 75 -7.02 11.69 -5.88
C ALA A 75 -7.25 11.77 -7.38
N ARG A 76 -7.37 12.98 -7.94
CA ARG A 76 -7.54 13.17 -9.39
C ARG A 76 -6.31 12.74 -10.16
N ILE A 77 -5.12 13.08 -9.69
CA ILE A 77 -3.86 12.66 -10.31
C ILE A 77 -3.76 11.14 -10.30
N ALA A 78 -4.07 10.51 -9.18
CA ALA A 78 -4.04 9.06 -9.07
C ALA A 78 -5.05 8.39 -10.00
N ALA A 79 -6.25 8.94 -10.10
CA ALA A 79 -7.30 8.42 -10.99
C ALA A 79 -6.88 8.51 -12.45
N ASP A 80 -6.26 9.62 -12.87
CA ASP A 80 -5.79 9.80 -14.24
C ASP A 80 -4.65 8.82 -14.56
N ALA A 81 -3.70 8.66 -13.66
CA ALA A 81 -2.62 7.70 -13.83
C ALA A 81 -3.15 6.26 -13.93
N TYR A 82 -4.11 5.93 -13.10
CA TYR A 82 -4.74 4.61 -13.08
C TYR A 82 -5.44 4.32 -14.40
N ARG A 83 -6.19 5.27 -14.94
CA ARG A 83 -6.86 5.13 -16.24
C ARG A 83 -5.86 4.91 -17.36
N ALA A 84 -4.78 5.68 -17.38
CA ALA A 84 -3.74 5.57 -18.41
C ALA A 84 -3.11 4.18 -18.39
N TYR A 85 -2.72 3.70 -17.23
CA TYR A 85 -2.12 2.37 -17.09
C TYR A 85 -3.12 1.26 -17.37
N GLY A 86 -4.34 1.38 -16.86
CA GLY A 86 -5.35 0.36 -17.02
C GLY A 86 -5.70 0.11 -18.48
N ARG A 87 -5.85 1.16 -19.27
CA ARG A 87 -6.24 1.07 -20.67
C ARG A 87 -5.10 0.64 -21.57
N GLY A 88 -3.88 1.08 -21.28
CA GLY A 88 -2.75 0.87 -22.19
C GLY A 88 -2.02 -0.44 -21.98
N SER A 89 -2.08 -1.01 -20.79
CA SER A 89 -1.26 -2.15 -20.41
C SER A 89 -2.01 -3.47 -20.26
N GLY A 90 -3.33 -3.46 -20.35
CA GLY A 90 -4.13 -4.64 -20.05
C GLY A 90 -4.02 -5.06 -18.59
N HIS A 91 -3.70 -4.13 -17.73
CA HIS A 91 -3.54 -4.39 -16.30
C HIS A 91 -4.85 -4.91 -15.69
N PRO A 92 -4.81 -5.97 -14.86
CA PRO A 92 -6.04 -6.56 -14.28
C PRO A 92 -6.89 -5.57 -13.50
N ALA A 93 -6.29 -4.55 -12.94
CA ALA A 93 -6.99 -3.50 -12.23
C ALA A 93 -7.54 -2.41 -13.16
N GLY A 94 -7.29 -2.48 -14.43
CA GLY A 94 -7.76 -1.54 -15.43
C GLY A 94 -9.21 -1.77 -15.79
N LEU A 95 -10.01 -1.97 -14.83
CA LEU A 95 -11.44 -2.23 -14.96
C LEU A 95 -12.21 -1.00 -15.39
#